data_bfe6a234cd8566dc0c443cdc653e3bde
#
_entry.id   bfe6a234cd8566dc0c443cdc653e3bde
#
_cell.length_a   1.000
_cell.length_b   1.000
_cell.length_c   1.000
_cell.angle_alpha   90.00
_cell.angle_beta   90.00
_cell.angle_gamma   90.00
#
_symmetry.space_group_name_H-M   'P 1'
#
loop_
_entity.id
_entity.type
_entity.pdbx_description
1 polymer ?
#
loop_
_entity_poly.entity_id
_entity_poly.type
_entity_poly.pdbx_seq_one_letter_code
_entity_poly.pdbx_strand_id
1 'polypeptide(L)'
;KKHVFVFQRANTNGPAFGAAASQLLEFDQTGKFVREIGKGLYAWAYAHDVRVDKDDNIWAIDKGSDMIIKFNPAGRVMWVFGRRVESADEEAKPHEHPNPPLPHADGLFRQPTDVAWDSKGNIYITDGYVNSRVAKYNKNGEWVMSWGSKGTEPGQFRIPHTIVIDKNDNLYVGDRTNRRIQVFDTEGKLQRIFTIDVPHDPTSRAVNGATPTGARLAQVTGAPNSICITNGPNQVLYVGEGVYPGRIFKVSLEGKVLGVIGRSGRNLKEFSGGHQLACPNENEVYVAETSNWRVQKLIIHPQGGGQTTSAAVR
;
A
#
# COMPACT_ATOMS: atom_id res chain seq x y z
N LYS A 1 13.57 -16.20 -7.64
CA LYS A 1 12.34 -16.97 -7.95
C LYS A 1 11.18 -15.96 -7.96
N LYS A 2 10.28 -16.04 -8.95
CA LYS A 2 9.10 -15.16 -9.01
C LYS A 2 8.00 -15.73 -8.09
N HIS A 3 8.06 -15.42 -6.79
CA HIS A 3 7.03 -15.80 -5.83
C HIS A 3 6.11 -14.61 -5.57
N VAL A 4 4.89 -14.89 -5.12
CA VAL A 4 3.88 -13.91 -4.74
C VAL A 4 3.65 -14.02 -3.24
N PHE A 5 3.80 -12.91 -2.53
CA PHE A 5 3.53 -12.81 -1.10
C PHE A 5 2.19 -12.12 -0.90
N VAL A 6 1.37 -12.70 -0.05
CA VAL A 6 0.04 -12.17 0.29
C VAL A 6 -0.05 -12.05 1.81
N PHE A 7 -0.17 -10.83 2.30
CA PHE A 7 -0.41 -10.59 3.70
C PHE A 7 -1.90 -10.34 3.90
N GLN A 8 -2.62 -11.38 4.30
CA GLN A 8 -4.07 -11.37 4.43
C GLN A 8 -4.51 -11.16 5.87
N ARG A 9 -5.69 -10.61 6.05
CA ARG A 9 -6.36 -10.47 7.35
C ARG A 9 -7.70 -11.19 7.34
N ALA A 10 -7.98 -11.94 8.40
CA ALA A 10 -9.24 -12.63 8.55
C ALA A 10 -10.38 -11.72 9.03
N ASN A 11 -10.03 -10.55 9.61
CA ASN A 11 -10.98 -9.61 10.16
C ASN A 11 -10.98 -8.29 9.38
N THR A 12 -12.16 -7.81 8.97
CA THR A 12 -12.34 -6.55 8.24
C THR A 12 -12.73 -5.38 9.15
N ASN A 13 -13.15 -5.63 10.39
CA ASN A 13 -13.76 -4.65 11.28
C ASN A 13 -12.82 -4.06 12.34
N GLY A 14 -11.54 -4.34 12.24
CA GLY A 14 -10.53 -3.86 13.18
C GLY A 14 -9.54 -4.94 13.57
N PRO A 15 -8.59 -4.63 14.44
CA PRO A 15 -7.58 -5.60 14.84
C PRO A 15 -8.19 -6.77 15.60
N ALA A 16 -7.71 -7.95 15.28
CA ALA A 16 -7.99 -9.15 16.03
C ALA A 16 -6.66 -9.73 16.53
N PHE A 17 -6.65 -10.24 17.73
CA PHE A 17 -5.48 -10.81 18.37
C PHE A 17 -5.70 -12.31 18.55
N GLY A 18 -4.78 -13.10 18.04
CA GLY A 18 -4.86 -14.56 18.08
C GLY A 18 -4.40 -15.23 16.81
N ALA A 19 -4.42 -16.53 16.77
CA ALA A 19 -3.75 -17.37 15.80
C ALA A 19 -4.17 -17.15 14.31
N ALA A 20 -5.29 -16.49 14.05
CA ALA A 20 -5.80 -16.29 12.69
C ALA A 20 -6.02 -14.80 12.34
N ALA A 21 -5.47 -13.87 13.13
CA ALA A 21 -5.70 -12.44 12.92
C ALA A 21 -5.15 -11.94 11.59
N SER A 22 -3.94 -12.37 11.24
CA SER A 22 -3.26 -12.08 9.97
C SER A 22 -2.38 -13.26 9.60
N GLN A 23 -2.17 -13.45 8.30
CA GLN A 23 -1.31 -14.52 7.78
C GLN A 23 -0.47 -13.99 6.61
N LEU A 24 0.84 -14.23 6.64
CA LEU A 24 1.74 -13.93 5.54
C LEU A 24 1.99 -15.22 4.75
N LEU A 25 1.42 -15.28 3.57
CA LEU A 25 1.39 -16.45 2.72
C LEU A 25 2.32 -16.27 1.52
N GLU A 26 3.05 -17.32 1.16
CA GLU A 26 3.91 -17.37 -0.02
C GLU A 26 3.34 -18.36 -1.04
N PHE A 27 3.23 -17.91 -2.28
CA PHE A 27 2.80 -18.68 -3.43
C PHE A 27 3.89 -18.69 -4.50
N ASP A 28 4.00 -19.77 -5.26
CA ASP A 28 4.88 -19.78 -6.43
C ASP A 28 4.25 -18.99 -7.62
N GLN A 29 4.99 -18.90 -8.72
CA GLN A 29 4.54 -18.19 -9.91
C GLN A 29 3.27 -18.76 -10.57
N THR A 30 2.88 -20.00 -10.24
CA THR A 30 1.65 -20.65 -10.74
C THR A 30 0.45 -20.40 -9.84
N GLY A 31 0.68 -19.79 -8.67
CA GLY A 31 -0.32 -19.57 -7.63
C GLY A 31 -0.49 -20.72 -6.66
N LYS A 32 0.40 -21.71 -6.69
CA LYS A 32 0.39 -22.81 -5.72
C LYS A 32 0.98 -22.34 -4.39
N PHE A 33 0.28 -22.64 -3.30
CA PHE A 33 0.75 -22.35 -1.93
C PHE A 33 2.09 -23.04 -1.65
N VAL A 34 3.03 -22.29 -1.09
CA VAL A 34 4.36 -22.75 -0.70
C VAL A 34 4.47 -22.90 0.81
N ARG A 35 4.21 -21.82 1.55
CA ARG A 35 4.32 -21.80 3.01
C ARG A 35 3.64 -20.58 3.63
N GLU A 36 3.43 -20.63 4.93
CA GLU A 36 3.10 -19.51 5.78
C GLU A 36 4.36 -19.03 6.51
N ILE A 37 4.61 -17.72 6.51
CA ILE A 37 5.75 -17.08 7.17
C ILE A 37 5.29 -16.41 8.45
N GLY A 38 6.05 -16.59 9.53
CA GLY A 38 5.76 -15.97 10.82
C GLY A 38 4.43 -16.43 11.43
N LYS A 39 4.06 -17.69 11.25
CA LYS A 39 2.84 -18.27 11.82
C LYS A 39 2.75 -18.03 13.33
N GLY A 40 1.63 -17.43 13.77
CA GLY A 40 1.36 -17.18 15.17
C GLY A 40 2.23 -16.09 15.82
N LEU A 41 2.88 -15.24 15.04
CA LEU A 41 3.62 -14.11 15.60
C LEU A 41 2.70 -13.18 16.38
N TYR A 42 3.17 -12.74 17.56
CA TYR A 42 2.51 -11.76 18.42
C TYR A 42 2.25 -10.42 17.69
N ALA A 43 3.06 -10.10 16.69
CA ALA A 43 2.91 -8.90 15.87
C ALA A 43 1.67 -8.94 14.95
N TRP A 44 1.07 -10.10 14.69
CA TRP A 44 -0.06 -10.21 13.77
C TRP A 44 -1.36 -9.76 14.42
N ALA A 45 -1.93 -8.66 13.93
CA ALA A 45 -3.18 -8.09 14.41
C ALA A 45 -4.08 -7.59 13.27
N TYR A 46 -3.53 -6.86 12.29
CA TYR A 46 -4.28 -6.33 11.16
C TYR A 46 -3.33 -6.07 9.99
N ALA A 47 -3.17 -7.07 9.13
CA ALA A 47 -2.34 -6.99 7.94
C ALA A 47 -2.68 -5.77 7.08
N HIS A 48 -1.68 -5.00 6.66
CA HIS A 48 -1.89 -3.83 5.82
C HIS A 48 -1.17 -3.92 4.49
N ASP A 49 0.14 -4.22 4.51
CA ASP A 49 0.94 -4.29 3.30
C ASP A 49 2.05 -5.34 3.41
N VAL A 50 2.58 -5.76 2.25
CA VAL A 50 3.78 -6.59 2.15
C VAL A 50 4.62 -6.12 0.96
N ARG A 51 5.92 -5.90 1.20
CA ARG A 51 6.89 -5.52 0.18
C ARG A 51 8.08 -6.47 0.21
N VAL A 52 8.77 -6.57 -0.92
CA VAL A 52 10.01 -7.34 -1.04
C VAL A 52 11.11 -6.39 -1.47
N ASP A 53 12.23 -6.37 -0.72
CA ASP A 53 13.36 -5.53 -1.04
C ASP A 53 14.28 -6.19 -2.11
N LYS A 54 15.31 -5.47 -2.56
CA LYS A 54 16.26 -5.93 -3.58
C LYS A 54 17.07 -7.18 -3.19
N ASP A 55 17.10 -7.50 -1.90
CA ASP A 55 17.82 -8.64 -1.34
C ASP A 55 16.88 -9.81 -1.01
N ASP A 56 15.66 -9.80 -1.60
CA ASP A 56 14.58 -10.76 -1.38
C ASP A 56 14.09 -10.84 0.08
N ASN A 57 14.37 -9.84 0.93
CA ASN A 57 13.78 -9.79 2.24
C ASN A 57 12.32 -9.34 2.14
N ILE A 58 11.49 -9.92 2.99
CA ILE A 58 10.04 -9.69 3.01
C ILE A 58 9.73 -8.74 4.16
N TRP A 59 9.03 -7.65 3.86
CA TRP A 59 8.63 -6.65 4.83
C TRP A 59 7.12 -6.65 4.98
N ALA A 60 6.64 -7.01 6.15
CA ALA A 60 5.22 -7.06 6.47
C ALA A 60 4.84 -5.87 7.36
N ILE A 61 3.87 -5.10 6.94
CA ILE A 61 3.35 -3.95 7.65
C ILE A 61 2.04 -4.37 8.31
N ASP A 62 2.03 -4.45 9.63
CA ASP A 62 0.82 -4.73 10.40
C ASP A 62 0.36 -3.47 11.13
N LYS A 63 -0.70 -2.86 10.62
CA LYS A 63 -1.20 -1.60 11.18
C LYS A 63 -1.94 -1.79 12.51
N GLY A 64 -2.37 -3.01 12.83
CA GLY A 64 -3.09 -3.29 14.08
C GLY A 64 -2.16 -3.42 15.28
N SER A 65 -0.92 -3.81 15.04
CA SER A 65 0.13 -3.89 16.06
C SER A 65 1.09 -2.71 16.05
N ASP A 66 0.94 -1.79 15.10
CA ASP A 66 1.85 -0.65 14.89
C ASP A 66 3.30 -1.09 14.57
N MET A 67 3.44 -2.24 13.89
CA MET A 67 4.75 -2.87 13.67
C MET A 67 5.03 -3.10 12.19
N ILE A 68 6.30 -2.97 11.83
CA ILE A 68 6.84 -3.40 10.54
C ILE A 68 7.89 -4.47 10.80
N ILE A 69 7.73 -5.65 10.23
CA ILE A 69 8.59 -6.79 10.45
C ILE A 69 9.33 -7.15 9.17
N LYS A 70 10.67 -7.18 9.23
CA LYS A 70 11.53 -7.64 8.16
C LYS A 70 11.90 -9.11 8.38
N PHE A 71 11.64 -9.93 7.38
CA PHE A 71 12.07 -11.32 7.32
C PHE A 71 13.15 -11.49 6.25
N ASN A 72 14.09 -12.39 6.49
CA ASN A 72 14.96 -12.85 5.42
C ASN A 72 14.21 -13.81 4.46
N PRO A 73 14.81 -14.20 3.30
CA PRO A 73 14.18 -15.11 2.36
C PRO A 73 13.81 -16.49 2.95
N ALA A 74 14.45 -16.91 4.04
CA ALA A 74 14.13 -18.14 4.76
C ALA A 74 12.89 -17.97 5.68
N GLY A 75 12.39 -16.75 5.87
CA GLY A 75 11.25 -16.45 6.74
C GLY A 75 11.61 -16.24 8.21
N ARG A 76 12.88 -15.98 8.53
CA ARG A 76 13.32 -15.60 9.88
C ARG A 76 13.19 -14.11 10.07
N VAL A 77 12.67 -13.67 11.21
CA VAL A 77 12.63 -12.25 11.61
C VAL A 77 14.06 -11.72 11.72
N MET A 78 14.33 -10.63 11.03
CA MET A 78 15.61 -9.93 11.04
C MET A 78 15.52 -8.62 11.83
N TRP A 79 14.45 -7.84 11.59
CA TRP A 79 14.23 -6.55 12.24
C TRP A 79 12.75 -6.39 12.57
N VAL A 80 12.51 -5.56 13.59
CA VAL A 80 11.18 -5.09 13.97
C VAL A 80 11.27 -3.59 14.19
N PHE A 81 10.40 -2.84 13.52
CA PHE A 81 10.21 -1.42 13.72
C PHE A 81 8.87 -1.20 14.41
N GLY A 82 8.83 -0.23 15.31
CA GLY A 82 7.66 0.03 16.13
C GLY A 82 7.45 -1.01 17.22
N ARG A 83 6.40 -0.85 17.96
CA ARG A 83 5.99 -1.80 19.00
C ARG A 83 4.48 -1.83 19.13
N ARG A 84 3.96 -2.99 19.46
CA ARG A 84 2.57 -3.13 19.87
C ARG A 84 2.35 -2.43 21.21
N VAL A 85 1.30 -1.62 21.27
CA VAL A 85 0.92 -0.95 22.50
C VAL A 85 0.31 -1.98 23.44
N GLU A 86 0.83 -2.05 24.66
CA GLU A 86 0.39 -2.94 25.73
C GLU A 86 -0.77 -2.31 26.49
N SER A 87 -1.64 -3.14 27.07
CA SER A 87 -2.76 -2.66 27.90
C SER A 87 -2.29 -1.97 29.19
N ALA A 88 -1.02 -2.17 29.57
CA ALA A 88 -0.39 -1.52 30.71
C ALA A 88 0.14 -0.11 30.39
N ASP A 89 0.20 0.27 29.13
CA ASP A 89 0.54 1.63 28.74
C ASP A 89 -0.68 2.53 29.06
N GLU A 90 -0.59 3.42 30.04
CA GLU A 90 -1.70 4.23 30.55
C GLU A 90 -2.40 5.09 29.48
N GLU A 91 -1.67 5.42 28.41
CA GLU A 91 -2.18 6.15 27.26
C GLU A 91 -2.40 5.26 26.01
N ALA A 92 -2.45 3.96 26.18
CA ALA A 92 -2.55 2.99 25.11
C ALA A 92 -3.93 3.00 24.45
N LYS A 93 -4.09 3.85 23.47
CA LYS A 93 -5.26 3.92 22.62
C LYS A 93 -4.86 3.77 21.15
N PRO A 94 -4.35 2.58 20.76
CA PRO A 94 -3.69 2.38 19.46
C PRO A 94 -4.60 2.63 18.26
N HIS A 95 -5.90 2.56 18.46
CA HIS A 95 -6.88 2.72 17.37
C HIS A 95 -7.71 4.00 17.49
N GLU A 96 -7.44 4.85 18.47
CA GLU A 96 -8.07 6.15 18.55
C GLU A 96 -7.40 7.17 17.63
N HIS A 97 -8.21 8.02 17.06
CA HIS A 97 -7.80 9.15 16.25
C HIS A 97 -8.13 10.45 16.99
N PRO A 98 -7.33 10.83 18.00
CA PRO A 98 -7.63 12.01 18.79
C PRO A 98 -7.64 13.27 17.93
N ASN A 99 -8.48 14.23 18.31
CA ASN A 99 -8.53 15.54 17.68
C ASN A 99 -8.38 16.63 18.75
N PRO A 100 -7.30 17.39 18.79
CA PRO A 100 -6.17 17.38 17.87
C PRO A 100 -5.35 16.08 17.93
N PRO A 101 -4.60 15.77 16.85
CA PRO A 101 -3.69 14.62 16.84
C PRO A 101 -2.65 14.73 17.94
N LEU A 102 -2.33 13.62 18.60
CA LEU A 102 -1.22 13.59 19.56
C LEU A 102 0.11 13.84 18.84
N PRO A 103 1.09 14.46 19.51
CA PRO A 103 2.45 14.52 19.01
C PRO A 103 2.96 13.10 18.73
N HIS A 104 3.59 12.89 17.58
CA HIS A 104 4.23 11.62 17.29
C HIS A 104 5.64 11.57 17.87
N ALA A 105 6.02 10.42 18.39
CA ALA A 105 7.36 10.17 18.87
C ALA A 105 8.21 9.49 17.78
N ASP A 106 9.52 9.76 17.82
CA ASP A 106 10.48 9.11 16.93
C ASP A 106 10.54 7.62 17.22
N GLY A 107 10.56 6.80 16.16
CA GLY A 107 10.63 5.35 16.26
C GLY A 107 9.32 4.65 16.68
N LEU A 108 8.27 5.37 17.03
CA LEU A 108 6.96 4.82 17.34
C LEU A 108 5.97 5.10 16.20
N PHE A 109 5.23 4.09 15.80
CA PHE A 109 4.20 4.20 14.76
C PHE A 109 2.80 4.16 15.35
N ARG A 110 1.85 4.72 14.60
CA ARG A 110 0.42 4.60 14.86
C ARG A 110 -0.30 4.29 13.56
N GLN A 111 -0.55 3.01 13.33
CA GLN A 111 -1.17 2.46 12.13
C GLN A 111 -0.36 2.78 10.86
N PRO A 112 0.87 2.27 10.73
CA PRO A 112 1.71 2.41 9.55
C PRO A 112 1.05 1.76 8.34
N THR A 113 1.43 2.22 7.13
CA THR A 113 0.73 1.84 5.91
C THR A 113 1.61 1.15 4.87
N ASP A 114 2.84 1.60 4.64
CA ASP A 114 3.68 1.07 3.56
C ASP A 114 5.18 1.35 3.82
N VAL A 115 6.07 0.71 3.06
CA VAL A 115 7.53 0.87 3.15
C VAL A 115 8.17 0.90 1.77
N ALA A 116 9.22 1.71 1.60
CA ALA A 116 10.04 1.77 0.40
C ALA A 116 11.52 2.04 0.74
N TRP A 117 12.42 1.85 -0.22
CA TRP A 117 13.87 1.98 -0.04
C TRP A 117 14.48 2.79 -1.18
N ASP A 118 15.43 3.68 -0.85
CA ASP A 118 16.22 4.37 -1.85
C ASP A 118 17.43 3.54 -2.31
N SER A 119 18.18 4.06 -3.28
CA SER A 119 19.36 3.41 -3.86
C SER A 119 20.48 3.17 -2.84
N LYS A 120 20.54 3.95 -1.76
CA LYS A 120 21.51 3.83 -0.66
C LYS A 120 21.07 2.85 0.42
N GLY A 121 19.83 2.32 0.32
CA GLY A 121 19.23 1.41 1.27
C GLY A 121 18.58 2.09 2.47
N ASN A 122 18.39 3.42 2.48
CA ASN A 122 17.58 4.08 3.48
C ASN A 122 16.13 3.62 3.34
N ILE A 123 15.43 3.58 4.46
CA ILE A 123 14.10 3.01 4.60
C ILE A 123 13.10 4.15 4.84
N TYR A 124 12.03 4.17 4.10
CA TYR A 124 10.95 5.15 4.23
C TYR A 124 9.65 4.45 4.56
N ILE A 125 9.02 4.85 5.67
CA ILE A 125 7.79 4.25 6.17
C ILE A 125 6.71 5.31 6.22
N THR A 126 5.59 5.06 5.56
CA THR A 126 4.39 5.90 5.71
C THR A 126 3.67 5.49 7.00
N ASP A 127 3.59 6.43 7.95
CA ASP A 127 2.90 6.28 9.23
C ASP A 127 1.56 7.03 9.14
N GLY A 128 0.63 6.41 8.40
CA GLY A 128 -0.40 7.12 7.65
C GLY A 128 -1.70 7.39 8.39
N TYR A 129 -2.27 6.41 9.10
CA TYR A 129 -3.65 6.56 9.59
C TYR A 129 -3.79 7.55 10.73
N VAL A 130 -2.81 7.64 11.61
CA VAL A 130 -2.86 8.54 12.78
C VAL A 130 -1.82 9.64 12.69
N ASN A 131 -0.55 9.28 12.49
CA ASN A 131 0.56 10.25 12.56
C ASN A 131 0.70 11.14 11.32
N SER A 132 0.17 10.72 10.16
CA SER A 132 0.17 11.52 8.91
C SER A 132 1.57 12.00 8.51
N ARG A 133 2.57 11.12 8.56
CA ARG A 133 3.97 11.42 8.26
C ARG A 133 4.63 10.35 7.41
N VAL A 134 5.82 10.67 6.90
CA VAL A 134 6.80 9.72 6.38
C VAL A 134 7.99 9.70 7.33
N ALA A 135 8.39 8.53 7.81
CA ALA A 135 9.55 8.32 8.67
C ALA A 135 10.72 7.75 7.86
N LYS A 136 11.92 8.31 8.02
CA LYS A 136 13.15 7.87 7.36
C LYS A 136 14.08 7.21 8.37
N TYR A 137 14.58 6.04 8.01
CA TYR A 137 15.65 5.32 8.71
C TYR A 137 16.81 5.13 7.75
N ASN A 138 18.02 5.05 8.30
CA ASN A 138 19.17 4.65 7.49
C ASN A 138 19.15 3.14 7.19
N LYS A 139 20.07 2.68 6.37
CA LYS A 139 20.22 1.25 5.98
C LYS A 139 20.47 0.29 7.15
N ASN A 140 20.87 0.80 8.31
CA ASN A 140 21.11 0.01 9.52
C ASN A 140 19.88 -0.04 10.44
N GLY A 141 18.77 0.63 10.04
CA GLY A 141 17.55 0.70 10.84
C GLY A 141 17.58 1.76 11.94
N GLU A 142 18.52 2.71 11.87
CA GLU A 142 18.59 3.83 12.81
C GLU A 142 17.73 4.99 12.32
N TRP A 143 16.99 5.61 13.24
CA TRP A 143 16.16 6.77 12.97
C TRP A 143 16.98 7.94 12.40
N VAL A 144 16.45 8.58 11.38
CA VAL A 144 17.07 9.76 10.77
C VAL A 144 16.19 10.99 10.96
N MET A 145 14.95 10.95 10.47
CA MET A 145 14.01 12.08 10.49
C MET A 145 12.59 11.63 10.14
N SER A 146 11.64 12.54 10.28
CA SER A 146 10.33 12.41 9.63
C SER A 146 9.86 13.77 9.11
N TRP A 147 8.90 13.73 8.18
CA TRP A 147 8.23 14.91 7.67
C TRP A 147 6.75 14.65 7.43
N GLY A 148 6.00 15.72 7.34
CA GLY A 148 4.56 15.69 7.20
C GLY A 148 3.83 15.90 8.51
N SER A 149 2.58 16.29 8.39
CA SER A 149 1.63 16.49 9.48
C SER A 149 0.21 16.34 8.92
N LYS A 150 -0.79 16.22 9.78
CA LYS A 150 -2.18 16.12 9.34
C LYS A 150 -2.65 17.46 8.72
N GLY A 151 -3.11 17.44 7.47
CA GLY A 151 -3.63 18.61 6.80
C GLY A 151 -3.81 18.44 5.29
N THR A 152 -4.08 19.56 4.61
CA THR A 152 -4.35 19.64 3.17
C THR A 152 -3.30 20.43 2.39
N GLU A 153 -2.45 21.20 3.10
CA GLU A 153 -1.41 22.00 2.46
C GLU A 153 -0.32 21.13 1.81
N PRO A 154 0.45 21.63 0.88
CA PRO A 154 1.62 20.96 0.36
C PRO A 154 2.55 20.47 1.47
N GLY A 155 2.97 19.19 1.41
CA GLY A 155 3.78 18.57 2.46
C GLY A 155 2.99 18.04 3.66
N GLN A 156 1.71 18.38 3.80
CA GLN A 156 0.80 17.80 4.78
C GLN A 156 0.07 16.58 4.17
N PHE A 157 -0.47 15.71 5.02
CA PHE A 157 -1.14 14.50 4.59
C PHE A 157 -2.49 14.28 5.28
N ARG A 158 -3.39 13.63 4.56
CA ARG A 158 -4.59 12.98 5.11
C ARG A 158 -4.59 11.52 4.70
N ILE A 159 -3.90 10.72 5.49
CA ILE A 159 -3.62 9.30 5.27
C ILE A 159 -2.63 9.11 4.09
N PRO A 160 -1.32 9.33 4.28
CA PRO A 160 -0.29 8.81 3.37
C PRO A 160 -0.35 7.28 3.42
N HIS A 161 -0.98 6.69 2.37
CA HIS A 161 -1.43 5.30 2.40
C HIS A 161 -0.46 4.35 1.72
N THR A 162 0.35 4.86 0.82
CA THR A 162 1.29 4.06 0.03
C THR A 162 2.49 4.89 -0.38
N ILE A 163 3.65 4.26 -0.55
CA ILE A 163 4.89 4.91 -0.97
C ILE A 163 5.67 4.03 -1.92
N VAL A 164 6.18 4.62 -3.00
CA VAL A 164 7.15 3.98 -3.90
C VAL A 164 8.27 4.95 -4.23
N ILE A 165 9.42 4.42 -4.67
CA ILE A 165 10.60 5.22 -5.01
C ILE A 165 11.03 4.85 -6.43
N ASP A 166 11.35 5.87 -7.25
CA ASP A 166 11.87 5.67 -8.59
C ASP A 166 13.40 5.45 -8.58
N LYS A 167 13.96 5.12 -9.73
CA LYS A 167 15.41 4.88 -9.91
C LYS A 167 16.29 6.13 -9.66
N ASN A 168 15.68 7.31 -9.58
CA ASN A 168 16.35 8.57 -9.29
C ASN A 168 16.15 9.01 -7.83
N ASP A 169 15.65 8.10 -6.98
CA ASP A 169 15.36 8.30 -5.57
C ASP A 169 14.28 9.35 -5.29
N ASN A 170 13.35 9.59 -6.24
CA ASN A 170 12.15 10.38 -5.95
C ASN A 170 11.09 9.50 -5.28
N LEU A 171 10.53 9.98 -4.19
CA LEU A 171 9.51 9.31 -3.39
C LEU A 171 8.11 9.75 -3.80
N TYR A 172 7.27 8.82 -4.23
CA TYR A 172 5.87 9.05 -4.59
C TYR A 172 4.99 8.59 -3.45
N VAL A 173 4.37 9.52 -2.75
CA VAL A 173 3.49 9.25 -1.60
C VAL A 173 2.04 9.44 -1.99
N GLY A 174 1.26 8.39 -1.90
CA GLY A 174 -0.18 8.42 -2.13
C GLY A 174 -0.92 9.02 -0.93
N ASP A 175 -1.23 10.29 -0.98
CA ASP A 175 -2.01 11.04 0.01
C ASP A 175 -3.51 10.82 -0.25
N ARG A 176 -3.99 9.64 0.19
CA ARG A 176 -5.25 9.02 -0.22
C ARG A 176 -6.46 9.93 -0.04
N THR A 177 -6.65 10.47 1.15
CA THR A 177 -7.86 11.25 1.46
C THR A 177 -7.82 12.66 0.85
N ASN A 178 -6.62 13.17 0.55
CA ASN A 178 -6.46 14.40 -0.22
C ASN A 178 -6.49 14.17 -1.75
N ARG A 179 -6.65 12.93 -2.21
CA ARG A 179 -6.77 12.54 -3.63
C ARG A 179 -5.59 13.02 -4.48
N ARG A 180 -4.39 12.95 -3.96
CA ARG A 180 -3.18 13.42 -4.65
C ARG A 180 -2.01 12.49 -4.42
N ILE A 181 -1.03 12.57 -5.30
CA ILE A 181 0.29 11.99 -5.10
C ILE A 181 1.26 13.16 -4.92
N GLN A 182 2.01 13.12 -3.82
CA GLN A 182 3.06 14.09 -3.53
C GLN A 182 4.41 13.43 -3.78
N VAL A 183 5.30 14.13 -4.47
CA VAL A 183 6.64 13.63 -4.81
C VAL A 183 7.67 14.41 -4.03
N PHE A 184 8.52 13.69 -3.31
CA PHE A 184 9.59 14.24 -2.46
C PHE A 184 10.96 13.75 -2.92
N ASP A 185 12.01 14.46 -2.54
CA ASP A 185 13.35 13.93 -2.55
C ASP A 185 13.64 13.11 -1.26
N THR A 186 14.83 12.55 -1.17
CA THR A 186 15.26 11.74 -0.03
C THR A 186 15.40 12.52 1.28
N GLU A 187 15.38 13.84 1.24
CA GLU A 187 15.43 14.72 2.42
C GLU A 187 14.04 15.28 2.79
N GLY A 188 12.98 14.71 2.20
CA GLY A 188 11.60 15.11 2.49
C GLY A 188 11.18 16.46 1.90
N LYS A 189 11.96 17.02 0.98
CA LYS A 189 11.60 18.25 0.28
C LYS A 189 10.62 17.94 -0.84
N LEU A 190 9.45 18.58 -0.78
CA LEU A 190 8.43 18.45 -1.81
C LEU A 190 8.93 18.97 -3.16
N GLN A 191 8.81 18.14 -4.20
CA GLN A 191 9.20 18.44 -5.57
C GLN A 191 8.00 18.82 -6.43
N ARG A 192 6.91 18.06 -6.34
CA ARG A 192 5.67 18.31 -7.09
C ARG A 192 4.48 17.54 -6.50
N ILE A 193 3.30 17.94 -6.96
CA ILE A 193 2.01 17.30 -6.61
C ILE A 193 1.25 17.08 -7.91
N PHE A 194 0.55 15.93 -8.03
CA PHE A 194 -0.40 15.70 -9.10
C PHE A 194 -1.61 14.89 -8.62
N THR A 195 -2.70 15.00 -9.37
CA THR A 195 -3.97 14.31 -9.14
C THR A 195 -4.33 13.42 -10.32
N ILE A 196 -5.22 12.47 -10.09
CA ILE A 196 -5.76 11.60 -11.14
C ILE A 196 -7.24 11.97 -11.31
N ASP A 197 -7.52 12.84 -12.28
CA ASP A 197 -8.85 13.38 -12.53
C ASP A 197 -9.50 12.74 -13.77
N VAL A 198 -9.70 11.42 -13.71
CA VAL A 198 -10.39 10.67 -14.76
C VAL A 198 -11.84 10.45 -14.35
N PRO A 199 -12.82 10.92 -15.15
CA PRO A 199 -14.23 10.67 -14.86
C PRO A 199 -14.53 9.17 -14.71
N HIS A 200 -15.39 8.81 -13.79
CA HIS A 200 -15.87 7.43 -13.63
C HIS A 200 -17.07 7.19 -14.57
N ASP A 201 -17.33 5.92 -14.88
CA ASP A 201 -18.53 5.51 -15.59
C ASP A 201 -19.76 5.71 -14.67
N PRO A 202 -20.73 6.58 -15.02
CA PRO A 202 -21.91 6.84 -14.19
C PRO A 202 -22.84 5.63 -14.07
N THR A 203 -22.70 4.63 -14.93
CA THR A 203 -23.45 3.38 -14.85
C THR A 203 -22.83 2.35 -13.94
N SER A 204 -21.58 2.54 -13.54
CA SER A 204 -20.86 1.68 -12.59
C SER A 204 -21.55 1.68 -11.21
N ARG A 205 -21.47 0.56 -10.51
CA ARG A 205 -22.04 0.40 -9.17
C ARG A 205 -21.01 -0.16 -8.21
N ALA A 206 -21.12 0.20 -6.93
CA ALA A 206 -20.30 -0.40 -5.89
C ALA A 206 -20.67 -1.88 -5.70
N VAL A 207 -19.66 -2.72 -5.44
CA VAL A 207 -19.85 -4.17 -5.19
C VAL A 207 -20.56 -4.43 -3.88
N ASN A 208 -20.22 -3.66 -2.86
CA ASN A 208 -20.76 -3.79 -1.50
C ASN A 208 -21.29 -2.42 -1.03
N GLY A 209 -22.48 -2.43 -0.46
CA GLY A 209 -23.13 -1.22 0.05
C GLY A 209 -23.63 -0.26 -1.04
N ALA A 210 -23.99 0.94 -0.62
CA ALA A 210 -24.50 1.98 -1.52
C ALA A 210 -23.37 2.56 -2.39
N THR A 211 -23.66 2.77 -3.67
CA THR A 211 -22.73 3.48 -4.56
C THR A 211 -22.56 4.92 -4.07
N PRO A 212 -21.31 5.39 -3.85
CA PRO A 212 -21.06 6.76 -3.43
C PRO A 212 -21.61 7.77 -4.42
N THR A 213 -22.16 8.87 -3.91
CA THR A 213 -22.67 10.01 -4.70
C THR A 213 -22.16 11.33 -4.12
N GLY A 214 -22.32 12.43 -4.86
CA GLY A 214 -21.99 13.78 -4.39
C GLY A 214 -20.56 13.91 -3.83
N ALA A 215 -20.41 14.53 -2.68
CA ALA A 215 -19.12 14.79 -2.03
C ALA A 215 -18.35 13.50 -1.75
N ARG A 216 -19.02 12.40 -1.38
CA ARG A 216 -18.36 11.12 -1.13
C ARG A 216 -17.77 10.53 -2.41
N LEU A 217 -18.47 10.60 -3.52
CA LEU A 217 -17.97 10.18 -4.81
C LEU A 217 -16.73 11.00 -5.21
N ALA A 218 -16.81 12.32 -5.08
CA ALA A 218 -15.68 13.19 -5.33
C ALA A 218 -14.45 12.86 -4.47
N GLN A 219 -14.66 12.43 -3.24
CA GLN A 219 -13.59 12.05 -2.31
C GLN A 219 -12.87 10.75 -2.68
N VAL A 220 -13.55 9.80 -3.31
CA VAL A 220 -12.97 8.47 -3.60
C VAL A 220 -12.48 8.34 -5.04
N THR A 221 -13.02 9.11 -5.98
CA THR A 221 -12.60 9.10 -7.39
C THR A 221 -11.18 9.63 -7.54
N GLY A 222 -10.28 8.84 -8.13
CA GLY A 222 -8.86 9.19 -8.31
C GLY A 222 -8.04 9.19 -7.00
N ALA A 223 -8.60 8.70 -5.90
CA ALA A 223 -7.87 8.60 -4.63
C ALA A 223 -6.82 7.49 -4.70
N PRO A 224 -5.51 7.78 -4.51
CA PRO A 224 -4.44 6.79 -4.61
C PRO A 224 -4.45 5.87 -3.37
N ASN A 225 -5.15 4.75 -3.49
CA ASN A 225 -5.22 3.75 -2.42
C ASN A 225 -4.01 2.83 -2.41
N SER A 226 -3.45 2.55 -3.56
CA SER A 226 -2.25 1.74 -3.72
C SER A 226 -1.43 2.22 -4.90
N ILE A 227 -0.10 2.10 -4.81
CA ILE A 227 0.82 2.45 -5.88
C ILE A 227 1.87 1.34 -5.99
N CYS A 228 2.18 0.93 -7.21
CA CYS A 228 3.44 0.25 -7.50
C CYS A 228 4.17 0.98 -8.64
N ILE A 229 5.49 0.83 -8.66
CA ILE A 229 6.35 1.36 -9.71
C ILE A 229 7.02 0.20 -10.45
N THR A 230 7.07 0.26 -11.77
CA THR A 230 7.67 -0.80 -12.57
C THR A 230 9.18 -0.79 -12.49
N ASN A 231 9.78 -1.98 -12.59
CA ASN A 231 11.23 -2.12 -12.70
C ASN A 231 11.70 -1.79 -14.14
N GLY A 232 12.98 -1.44 -14.28
CA GLY A 232 13.61 -1.21 -15.57
C GLY A 232 13.85 0.27 -15.90
N PRO A 233 14.34 0.57 -17.11
CA PRO A 233 14.76 1.92 -17.48
C PRO A 233 13.58 2.89 -17.67
N ASN A 234 12.46 2.42 -18.16
CA ASN A 234 11.26 3.21 -18.45
C ASN A 234 10.20 2.89 -17.40
N GLN A 235 10.32 3.53 -16.23
CA GLN A 235 9.40 3.29 -15.12
C GLN A 235 8.06 3.99 -15.35
N VAL A 236 6.99 3.31 -14.97
CA VAL A 236 5.65 3.88 -14.84
C VAL A 236 5.04 3.50 -13.50
N LEU A 237 4.07 4.26 -13.06
CA LEU A 237 3.28 3.97 -11.88
C LEU A 237 2.00 3.24 -12.31
N TYR A 238 1.59 2.26 -11.50
CA TYR A 238 0.21 1.81 -11.47
C TYR A 238 -0.41 2.28 -10.17
N VAL A 239 -1.54 2.99 -10.27
CA VAL A 239 -2.24 3.59 -9.14
C VAL A 239 -3.63 3.01 -9.04
N GLY A 240 -3.94 2.36 -7.95
CA GLY A 240 -5.24 1.74 -7.69
C GLY A 240 -6.14 2.65 -6.86
N GLU A 241 -7.39 2.79 -7.29
CA GLU A 241 -8.47 3.31 -6.44
C GLU A 241 -8.90 2.26 -5.42
N GLY A 242 -9.60 2.67 -4.37
CA GLY A 242 -10.10 1.78 -3.33
C GLY A 242 -11.31 0.94 -3.78
N VAL A 243 -12.32 0.88 -2.92
CA VAL A 243 -13.51 0.02 -3.14
C VAL A 243 -14.30 0.44 -4.37
N TYR A 244 -14.41 1.75 -4.62
CA TYR A 244 -15.14 2.34 -5.71
C TYR A 244 -14.45 3.65 -6.16
N PRO A 245 -14.35 3.96 -7.44
CA PRO A 245 -14.83 3.23 -8.64
C PRO A 245 -14.06 1.96 -9.02
N GLY A 246 -13.00 1.61 -8.27
CA GLY A 246 -12.31 0.33 -8.42
C GLY A 246 -11.50 0.21 -9.71
N ARG A 247 -10.82 1.28 -10.13
CA ARG A 247 -9.97 1.31 -11.33
C ARG A 247 -8.50 1.29 -10.97
N ILE A 248 -7.68 0.93 -11.94
CA ILE A 248 -6.23 1.03 -11.87
C ILE A 248 -5.77 1.93 -13.02
N PHE A 249 -4.98 2.93 -12.70
CA PHE A 249 -4.42 3.87 -13.67
C PHE A 249 -2.96 3.52 -13.95
N LYS A 250 -2.58 3.49 -15.22
CA LYS A 250 -1.18 3.55 -15.64
C LYS A 250 -0.81 5.02 -15.76
N VAL A 251 0.23 5.46 -15.07
CA VAL A 251 0.58 6.89 -14.95
C VAL A 251 2.08 7.05 -15.18
N SER A 252 2.47 8.08 -15.93
CA SER A 252 3.90 8.43 -16.06
C SER A 252 4.44 8.99 -14.75
N LEU A 253 5.76 9.04 -14.60
CA LEU A 253 6.39 9.62 -13.42
C LEU A 253 6.06 11.11 -13.23
N GLU A 254 5.69 11.81 -14.32
CA GLU A 254 5.27 13.23 -14.29
C GLU A 254 3.78 13.42 -13.92
N GLY A 255 3.03 12.31 -13.77
CA GLY A 255 1.62 12.34 -13.38
C GLY A 255 0.61 12.28 -14.54
N LYS A 256 1.08 12.07 -15.79
CA LYS A 256 0.18 11.89 -16.95
C LYS A 256 -0.46 10.52 -16.93
N VAL A 257 -1.79 10.45 -16.99
CA VAL A 257 -2.52 9.18 -17.14
C VAL A 257 -2.29 8.63 -18.55
N LEU A 258 -1.75 7.43 -18.63
CA LEU A 258 -1.43 6.71 -19.87
C LEU A 258 -2.48 5.65 -20.22
N GLY A 259 -3.27 5.22 -19.26
CA GLY A 259 -4.31 4.22 -19.44
C GLY A 259 -5.12 3.97 -18.17
N VAL A 260 -6.27 3.34 -18.35
CA VAL A 260 -7.19 2.94 -17.29
C VAL A 260 -7.55 1.48 -17.45
N ILE A 261 -7.54 0.73 -16.37
CA ILE A 261 -7.82 -0.71 -16.33
C ILE A 261 -8.95 -0.96 -15.36
N GLY A 262 -9.95 -1.71 -15.80
CA GLY A 262 -11.01 -2.23 -14.95
C GLY A 262 -12.05 -1.21 -14.53
N ARG A 263 -12.91 -1.67 -13.65
CA ARG A 263 -14.03 -0.94 -13.02
C ARG A 263 -14.44 -1.67 -11.75
N SER A 264 -15.37 -1.09 -10.98
CA SER A 264 -15.96 -1.78 -9.84
C SER A 264 -16.71 -3.05 -10.26
N GLY A 265 -16.45 -4.17 -9.60
CA GLY A 265 -17.11 -5.44 -9.87
C GLY A 265 -16.42 -6.66 -9.26
N ARG A 266 -16.97 -7.86 -9.56
CA ARG A 266 -16.49 -9.15 -9.04
C ARG A 266 -15.92 -10.07 -10.12
N ASN A 267 -16.12 -9.74 -11.39
CA ASN A 267 -15.60 -10.53 -12.49
C ASN A 267 -14.07 -10.35 -12.64
N LEU A 268 -13.46 -11.12 -13.52
CA LEU A 268 -12.06 -10.89 -13.90
C LEU A 268 -11.92 -9.50 -14.53
N LYS A 269 -10.83 -8.80 -14.18
CA LYS A 269 -10.56 -7.40 -14.57
C LYS A 269 -11.54 -6.38 -13.99
N GLU A 270 -12.41 -6.75 -13.09
CA GLU A 270 -13.18 -5.85 -12.24
C GLU A 270 -12.59 -5.89 -10.84
N PHE A 271 -12.66 -4.77 -10.10
CA PHE A 271 -12.01 -4.66 -8.80
C PHE A 271 -12.94 -4.07 -7.74
N SER A 272 -12.72 -4.49 -6.49
CA SER A 272 -13.33 -3.87 -5.33
C SER A 272 -12.38 -3.92 -4.15
N GLY A 273 -11.91 -2.75 -3.71
CA GLY A 273 -10.94 -2.64 -2.66
C GLY A 273 -9.53 -3.07 -3.08
N GLY A 274 -9.09 -2.62 -4.27
CA GLY A 274 -7.70 -2.76 -4.70
C GLY A 274 -6.78 -2.07 -3.69
N HIS A 275 -6.31 -2.87 -2.71
CA HIS A 275 -5.61 -2.35 -1.54
C HIS A 275 -4.11 -2.31 -1.74
N GLN A 276 -3.55 -3.28 -2.46
CA GLN A 276 -2.13 -3.34 -2.78
C GLN A 276 -1.90 -3.75 -4.23
N LEU A 277 -0.86 -3.15 -4.82
CA LEU A 277 -0.39 -3.44 -6.17
C LEU A 277 1.06 -3.88 -6.15
N ALA A 278 1.40 -4.86 -7.00
CA ALA A 278 2.78 -5.17 -7.36
C ALA A 278 2.90 -5.25 -8.88
N CYS A 279 3.92 -4.58 -9.44
CA CYS A 279 4.13 -4.49 -10.89
C CYS A 279 5.61 -4.75 -11.23
N PRO A 280 6.03 -6.01 -11.32
CA PRO A 280 7.42 -6.37 -11.60
C PRO A 280 7.90 -5.85 -12.96
N ASN A 281 6.98 -5.60 -13.88
CA ASN A 281 7.23 -4.96 -15.18
C ASN A 281 5.96 -4.27 -15.68
N GLU A 282 6.06 -3.57 -16.80
CA GLU A 282 4.97 -2.79 -17.39
C GLU A 282 3.77 -3.64 -17.82
N ASN A 283 3.98 -4.93 -18.11
CA ASN A 283 2.95 -5.82 -18.64
C ASN A 283 2.36 -6.79 -17.61
N GLU A 284 2.81 -6.73 -16.35
CA GLU A 284 2.39 -7.66 -15.31
C GLU A 284 2.04 -6.90 -14.02
N VAL A 285 0.78 -6.97 -13.60
CA VAL A 285 0.29 -6.31 -12.39
C VAL A 285 -0.47 -7.30 -11.53
N TYR A 286 -0.13 -7.37 -10.27
CA TYR A 286 -0.88 -8.11 -9.25
C TYR A 286 -1.72 -7.12 -8.45
N VAL A 287 -2.96 -7.49 -8.18
CA VAL A 287 -3.95 -6.67 -7.47
C VAL A 287 -4.50 -7.46 -6.30
N ALA A 288 -4.19 -7.05 -5.09
CA ALA A 288 -4.80 -7.61 -3.88
C ALA A 288 -6.08 -6.84 -3.54
N GLU A 289 -7.19 -7.56 -3.39
CA GLU A 289 -8.52 -6.98 -3.20
C GLU A 289 -9.10 -7.35 -1.84
N THR A 290 -9.39 -6.34 -1.02
CA THR A 290 -9.98 -6.56 0.31
C THR A 290 -11.46 -6.93 0.27
N SER A 291 -12.23 -6.37 -0.66
CA SER A 291 -13.69 -6.60 -0.72
C SER A 291 -14.07 -7.83 -1.55
N ASN A 292 -13.22 -8.26 -2.46
CA ASN A 292 -13.40 -9.48 -3.26
C ASN A 292 -12.62 -10.68 -2.71
N TRP A 293 -11.79 -10.46 -1.70
CA TRP A 293 -10.99 -11.49 -0.99
C TRP A 293 -10.16 -12.36 -1.94
N ARG A 294 -9.43 -11.71 -2.84
CA ARG A 294 -8.61 -12.40 -3.85
C ARG A 294 -7.39 -11.56 -4.26
N VAL A 295 -6.49 -12.23 -4.94
CA VAL A 295 -5.43 -11.58 -5.71
C VAL A 295 -5.65 -11.89 -7.19
N GLN A 296 -5.65 -10.88 -8.05
CA GLN A 296 -5.67 -11.05 -9.49
C GLN A 296 -4.29 -10.76 -10.08
N LYS A 297 -3.83 -11.62 -10.97
CA LYS A 297 -2.70 -11.37 -11.85
C LYS A 297 -3.22 -10.89 -13.21
N LEU A 298 -2.82 -9.70 -13.61
CA LEU A 298 -3.15 -9.10 -14.90
C LEU A 298 -1.93 -9.17 -15.82
N ILE A 299 -2.15 -9.63 -17.05
CA ILE A 299 -1.19 -9.48 -18.15
C ILE A 299 -1.73 -8.40 -19.06
N ILE A 300 -0.96 -7.31 -19.21
CA ILE A 300 -1.33 -6.12 -19.95
C ILE A 300 -0.50 -6.13 -21.23
N HIS A 301 -1.14 -6.20 -22.39
CA HIS A 301 -0.45 -6.11 -23.67
C HIS A 301 -0.51 -4.66 -24.18
N PRO A 302 0.57 -4.15 -24.82
CA PRO A 302 0.50 -2.89 -25.55
C PRO A 302 -0.63 -2.93 -26.59
N GLN A 303 -1.27 -1.79 -26.83
CA GLN A 303 -2.28 -1.70 -27.90
C GLN A 303 -1.66 -2.15 -29.23
N GLY A 304 -2.15 -3.25 -29.78
CA GLY A 304 -1.72 -3.74 -31.08
C GLY A 304 -1.66 -5.27 -31.26
N GLY A 305 -1.93 -6.05 -30.24
CA GLY A 305 -1.88 -7.51 -30.44
C GLY A 305 -2.32 -8.34 -29.25
N GLY A 306 -3.40 -9.09 -29.40
CA GLY A 306 -3.64 -10.29 -28.65
C GLY A 306 -4.52 -10.16 -27.40
N GLN A 307 -5.30 -11.18 -27.19
CA GLN A 307 -6.22 -11.38 -26.05
C GLN A 307 -5.46 -11.36 -24.70
N THR A 308 -5.97 -10.58 -23.77
CA THR A 308 -5.50 -10.61 -22.38
C THR A 308 -5.97 -11.89 -21.70
N THR A 309 -5.04 -12.73 -21.25
CA THR A 309 -5.35 -13.85 -20.36
C THR A 309 -5.18 -13.38 -18.91
N SER A 310 -6.19 -13.57 -18.08
CA SER A 310 -6.12 -13.35 -16.64
C SER A 310 -6.34 -14.68 -15.92
N ALA A 311 -5.49 -14.99 -14.96
CA ALA A 311 -5.70 -16.09 -14.03
C ALA A 311 -6.01 -15.50 -12.65
N ALA A 312 -7.06 -15.95 -12.01
CA ALA A 312 -7.34 -15.65 -10.61
C ALA A 312 -6.82 -16.77 -9.75
N VAL A 313 -6.10 -16.47 -8.70
CA VAL A 313 -5.78 -17.40 -7.61
C VAL A 313 -6.85 -17.18 -6.54
N ARG A 314 -7.66 -18.19 -6.30
CA ARG A 314 -8.71 -18.24 -5.26
C ARG A 314 -8.14 -18.74 -3.95
#